data_de0d751c0352d8411cbd9f059ef03f28
#
_entry.id   de0d751c0352d8411cbd9f059ef03f28
#
_cell.length_a   1.000
_cell.length_b   1.000
_cell.length_c   1.000
_cell.angle_alpha   90.00
_cell.angle_beta   90.00
_cell.angle_gamma   90.00
#
_symmetry.space_group_name_H-M   'P 1'
#
loop_
_entity.id
_entity.type
_entity.pdbx_description
1 polymer ?
#
loop_
_entity_poly.entity_id
_entity_poly.type
_entity_poly.pdbx_seq_one_letter_code
_entity_poly.pdbx_strand_id
1 'polypeptide(L)'
;MKRSTLFRAIGLVFLVSVLAGGSAHAGGISLYEFGSPDVGLAGAGYAARAQDAATVFTNPAGMSRLEKSQVLGGLQAMYGNVEFSPNSATTTSGGDGGVAVGWIPGGNAFIVQKLNQDWSIGLGVLSYFGLAESYDDNWVGRYYVQKSTLIGMTLTPAVSYRVNNWLSVGAGLNMMYGYVDSEIAINNIGEARPDGKLKYDDNRWGYGANLGILVEPMPGTRFGLTYLSEVKLDFSAVPEFSGLGPVLEAVLRSRGLTTNNLDLSMTVPQMVMFSAYHELNPQWAIMGNIGWQNWSRFGQVDVGINSSNPTSLTVNNDYNDTWHVALGVQYRPAIETPWTFSAGVAYDSSAVDDDRRSVVLPMGEAWRFALGAQYAFNANLTMGAAYEFLWSGDMSVNQERGPLAGRVSGDYSNTSFSFFALNLKWTY
;
A
#
# COMPACT_ATOMS: atom_id res chain seq x y z
N MET A 1 -42.68 -13.08 -11.67
CA MET A 1 -41.77 -12.88 -10.53
C MET A 1 -40.28 -13.10 -10.82
N LYS A 2 -39.85 -13.83 -11.86
CA LYS A 2 -38.42 -14.09 -12.14
C LYS A 2 -37.64 -12.96 -12.87
N ARG A 3 -38.31 -12.04 -13.58
CA ARG A 3 -37.66 -10.91 -14.29
C ARG A 3 -37.19 -9.78 -13.33
N SER A 4 -37.92 -9.55 -12.24
CA SER A 4 -37.55 -8.47 -11.30
C SER A 4 -36.31 -8.79 -10.46
N THR A 5 -36.04 -10.08 -10.19
CA THR A 5 -34.87 -10.53 -9.42
C THR A 5 -33.57 -10.44 -10.25
N LEU A 6 -33.65 -10.75 -11.55
CA LEU A 6 -32.53 -10.67 -12.47
C LEU A 6 -32.07 -9.21 -12.71
N PHE A 7 -33.03 -8.29 -12.89
CA PHE A 7 -32.73 -6.86 -12.99
C PHE A 7 -32.26 -6.26 -11.66
N ARG A 8 -32.66 -6.81 -10.51
CA ARG A 8 -32.17 -6.41 -9.19
C ARG A 8 -30.69 -6.81 -8.99
N ALA A 9 -30.31 -8.01 -9.39
CA ALA A 9 -28.94 -8.47 -9.35
C ALA A 9 -28.02 -7.69 -10.30
N ILE A 10 -28.46 -7.39 -11.54
CA ILE A 10 -27.67 -6.70 -12.54
C ILE A 10 -27.34 -5.25 -12.11
N GLY A 11 -28.28 -4.49 -11.56
CA GLY A 11 -28.02 -3.11 -11.12
C GLY A 11 -27.09 -3.03 -9.91
N LEU A 12 -27.22 -3.95 -8.95
CA LEU A 12 -26.34 -4.01 -7.77
C LEU A 12 -24.95 -4.54 -8.13
N VAL A 13 -24.87 -5.58 -8.95
CA VAL A 13 -23.61 -6.14 -9.46
C VAL A 13 -22.86 -5.11 -10.31
N PHE A 14 -23.57 -4.29 -11.10
CA PHE A 14 -22.93 -3.24 -11.89
C PHE A 14 -22.32 -2.14 -11.01
N LEU A 15 -23.05 -1.63 -10.03
CA LEU A 15 -22.53 -0.59 -9.13
C LEU A 15 -21.41 -1.13 -8.22
N VAL A 16 -21.56 -2.35 -7.74
CA VAL A 16 -20.59 -3.03 -6.89
C VAL A 16 -19.30 -3.35 -7.64
N SER A 17 -19.41 -3.82 -8.89
CA SER A 17 -18.21 -4.07 -9.71
C SER A 17 -17.49 -2.78 -10.10
N VAL A 18 -18.18 -1.64 -10.06
CA VAL A 18 -17.63 -0.31 -10.32
C VAL A 18 -16.87 0.25 -9.12
N LEU A 19 -17.30 -0.02 -7.89
CA LEU A 19 -16.71 0.55 -6.66
C LEU A 19 -15.74 -0.39 -5.93
N ALA A 20 -15.80 -1.69 -6.21
CA ALA A 20 -14.94 -2.69 -5.59
C ALA A 20 -13.53 -2.79 -6.24
N GLY A 21 -13.22 -1.89 -7.16
CA GLY A 21 -11.92 -1.83 -7.77
C GLY A 21 -10.96 -0.98 -6.92
N GLY A 22 -10.16 -1.58 -6.08
CA GLY A 22 -9.03 -0.92 -5.41
C GLY A 22 -7.79 -0.92 -6.28
N SER A 23 -6.92 0.05 -6.12
CA SER A 23 -5.70 0.27 -6.90
C SER A 23 -4.52 -0.54 -6.37
N ALA A 24 -3.63 -1.08 -7.21
CA ALA A 24 -2.42 -1.74 -6.76
C ALA A 24 -1.26 -1.76 -7.73
N HIS A 25 -0.15 -2.16 -7.16
CA HIS A 25 1.07 -2.50 -7.88
C HIS A 25 1.76 -3.72 -7.23
N ALA A 26 2.81 -4.20 -7.88
CA ALA A 26 3.56 -5.39 -7.52
C ALA A 26 3.73 -5.61 -6.01
N GLY A 27 3.37 -6.75 -5.52
CA GLY A 27 3.39 -7.06 -4.09
C GLY A 27 2.30 -6.37 -3.26
N GLY A 28 1.32 -5.71 -3.91
CA GLY A 28 0.27 -4.93 -3.26
C GLY A 28 0.65 -3.46 -3.03
N ILE A 29 -0.30 -2.69 -2.48
CA ILE A 29 -0.16 -1.27 -2.14
C ILE A 29 0.42 -1.05 -0.73
N SER A 30 1.05 -2.05 -0.15
CA SER A 30 1.77 -1.94 1.12
C SER A 30 3.23 -1.57 0.86
N LEU A 31 3.67 -0.53 1.55
CA LEU A 31 5.04 0.00 1.44
C LEU A 31 5.92 -0.54 2.56
N TYR A 32 7.18 -0.79 2.24
CA TYR A 32 8.25 -1.11 3.21
C TYR A 32 9.22 0.08 3.38
N GLU A 33 9.05 1.12 2.59
CA GLU A 33 9.95 2.25 2.40
C GLU A 33 9.62 3.39 3.38
N PHE A 34 10.10 3.31 4.65
CA PHE A 34 9.80 4.31 5.69
C PHE A 34 10.93 5.30 5.97
N GLY A 35 12.08 5.07 5.39
CA GLY A 35 13.22 5.97 5.53
C GLY A 35 14.29 5.59 4.54
N SER A 36 15.34 6.41 4.40
CA SER A 36 16.41 6.08 3.46
C SER A 36 17.11 4.76 3.77
N PRO A 37 17.25 4.31 5.04
CA PRO A 37 17.80 2.98 5.30
C PRO A 37 16.91 1.84 4.81
N ASP A 38 15.59 1.98 4.89
CA ASP A 38 14.65 0.94 4.42
C ASP A 38 14.61 0.92 2.90
N VAL A 39 14.48 2.10 2.26
CA VAL A 39 14.58 2.27 0.81
C VAL A 39 15.92 1.75 0.28
N GLY A 40 17.05 2.14 0.90
CA GLY A 40 18.40 1.72 0.45
C GLY A 40 18.76 0.26 0.69
N LEU A 41 17.86 -0.52 1.27
CA LEU A 41 17.99 -1.95 1.56
C LEU A 41 16.89 -2.81 0.92
N ALA A 42 15.98 -2.20 0.13
CA ALA A 42 14.79 -2.89 -0.38
C ALA A 42 14.00 -3.59 0.75
N GLY A 43 13.86 -2.94 1.90
CA GLY A 43 13.20 -3.48 3.08
C GLY A 43 13.98 -4.54 3.86
N ALA A 44 15.19 -4.96 3.44
CA ALA A 44 15.94 -5.99 4.13
C ALA A 44 16.28 -5.61 5.57
N GLY A 45 16.13 -6.57 6.49
CA GLY A 45 16.36 -6.37 7.92
C GLY A 45 15.21 -5.64 8.63
N TYR A 46 14.05 -5.51 8.02
CA TYR A 46 12.87 -4.78 8.48
C TYR A 46 12.61 -4.88 9.99
N ALA A 47 12.48 -6.10 10.51
CA ALA A 47 12.16 -6.33 11.92
C ALA A 47 13.41 -6.46 12.84
N ALA A 48 14.64 -6.58 12.30
CA ALA A 48 15.85 -6.87 13.08
C ALA A 48 16.90 -5.76 13.06
N ARG A 49 16.90 -4.87 12.06
CA ARG A 49 17.92 -3.83 11.90
C ARG A 49 17.99 -2.89 13.11
N ALA A 50 16.88 -2.35 13.58
CA ALA A 50 16.71 -1.57 14.80
C ALA A 50 17.84 -0.54 15.05
N GLN A 51 18.13 0.33 14.05
CA GLN A 51 19.22 1.31 14.06
C GLN A 51 18.73 2.77 14.14
N ASP A 52 17.44 2.99 14.00
CA ASP A 52 16.82 4.33 14.01
C ASP A 52 15.38 4.31 14.52
N ALA A 53 14.78 5.50 14.63
CA ALA A 53 13.45 5.67 15.22
C ALA A 53 12.31 5.07 14.36
N ALA A 54 12.54 4.68 13.09
CA ALA A 54 11.51 3.99 12.29
C ALA A 54 11.12 2.63 12.90
N THR A 55 11.95 2.09 13.80
CA THR A 55 11.64 0.88 14.57
C THR A 55 10.35 1.00 15.41
N VAL A 56 9.83 2.21 15.68
CA VAL A 56 8.49 2.41 16.24
C VAL A 56 7.43 1.64 15.46
N PHE A 57 7.56 1.62 14.13
CA PHE A 57 6.63 0.94 13.24
C PHE A 57 7.16 -0.41 12.75
N THR A 58 8.42 -0.50 12.33
CA THR A 58 8.93 -1.73 11.71
C THR A 58 9.06 -2.89 12.71
N ASN A 59 9.43 -2.61 13.96
CA ASN A 59 9.41 -3.54 15.08
C ASN A 59 9.53 -2.76 16.39
N PRO A 60 8.43 -2.53 17.13
CA PRO A 60 8.48 -1.69 18.34
C PRO A 60 9.44 -2.22 19.42
N ALA A 61 9.75 -3.53 19.46
CA ALA A 61 10.76 -4.06 20.37
C ALA A 61 12.16 -3.47 20.13
N GLY A 62 12.45 -3.06 18.89
CA GLY A 62 13.73 -2.47 18.51
C GLY A 62 14.02 -1.12 19.15
N MET A 63 13.00 -0.39 19.66
CA MET A 63 13.20 0.88 20.36
C MET A 63 14.09 0.74 21.61
N SER A 64 13.98 -0.40 22.30
CA SER A 64 14.80 -0.66 23.49
C SER A 64 16.30 -0.77 23.18
N ARG A 65 16.66 -1.09 21.92
CA ARG A 65 18.04 -1.19 21.45
C ARG A 65 18.69 0.16 21.16
N LEU A 66 17.92 1.19 20.88
CA LEU A 66 18.46 2.53 20.65
C LEU A 66 19.12 3.02 21.93
N GLU A 67 20.38 3.44 21.86
CA GLU A 67 21.16 3.87 23.03
C GLU A 67 20.64 5.19 23.59
N LYS A 68 20.14 6.08 22.74
CA LYS A 68 19.66 7.43 23.05
C LYS A 68 18.29 7.67 22.44
N SER A 69 17.61 8.69 22.91
CA SER A 69 16.39 9.21 22.28
C SER A 69 16.71 9.73 20.89
N GLN A 70 15.75 9.57 19.95
CA GLN A 70 15.94 9.92 18.53
C GLN A 70 14.68 10.54 17.94
N VAL A 71 14.89 11.47 17.01
CA VAL A 71 13.89 11.91 16.02
C VAL A 71 14.38 11.55 14.65
N LEU A 72 13.52 11.00 13.82
CA LEU A 72 13.76 10.72 12.41
C LEU A 72 12.65 11.38 11.59
N GLY A 73 12.98 12.24 10.66
CA GLY A 73 12.07 12.80 9.68
C GLY A 73 12.52 12.45 8.27
N GLY A 74 11.60 12.07 7.40
CA GLY A 74 11.89 11.69 6.03
C GLY A 74 10.93 12.30 5.02
N LEU A 75 11.46 12.64 3.85
CA LEU A 75 10.72 12.98 2.65
C LEU A 75 10.95 11.89 1.61
N GLN A 76 9.92 11.56 0.88
CA GLN A 76 9.94 10.54 -0.16
C GLN A 76 9.24 11.05 -1.41
N ALA A 77 9.66 10.56 -2.55
CA ALA A 77 8.96 10.71 -3.81
C ALA A 77 8.97 9.37 -4.53
N MET A 78 7.81 8.93 -4.97
CA MET A 78 7.65 7.75 -5.81
C MET A 78 7.26 8.21 -7.21
N TYR A 79 7.85 7.62 -8.24
CA TYR A 79 7.39 7.75 -9.62
C TYR A 79 6.99 6.37 -10.14
N GLY A 80 5.72 6.22 -10.52
CA GLY A 80 5.18 4.99 -11.12
C GLY A 80 5.04 5.13 -12.63
N ASN A 81 5.74 4.28 -13.37
CA ASN A 81 5.57 4.11 -14.81
C ASN A 81 4.56 3.00 -15.05
N VAL A 82 3.29 3.37 -15.25
CA VAL A 82 2.17 2.45 -15.42
C VAL A 82 1.37 2.91 -16.63
N GLU A 83 1.59 2.27 -17.76
CA GLU A 83 1.00 2.61 -19.05
C GLU A 83 0.30 1.38 -19.63
N PHE A 84 -0.95 1.53 -20.05
CA PHE A 84 -1.75 0.47 -20.65
C PHE A 84 -1.73 0.57 -22.17
N SER A 85 -1.54 -0.56 -22.84
CA SER A 85 -1.61 -0.67 -24.31
C SER A 85 -2.77 -1.60 -24.68
N PRO A 86 -3.91 -1.06 -25.18
CA PRO A 86 -5.05 -1.89 -25.56
C PRO A 86 -4.74 -2.72 -26.81
N ASN A 87 -5.26 -3.94 -26.86
CA ASN A 87 -5.20 -4.79 -28.02
C ASN A 87 -6.56 -4.85 -28.77
N SER A 88 -6.60 -5.59 -29.89
CA SER A 88 -7.77 -5.68 -30.76
C SER A 88 -9.00 -6.38 -30.13
N ALA A 89 -8.87 -7.03 -28.97
CA ALA A 89 -9.99 -7.62 -28.26
C ALA A 89 -10.73 -6.62 -27.38
N THR A 90 -10.20 -5.41 -27.19
CA THR A 90 -10.86 -4.31 -26.49
C THR A 90 -12.05 -3.82 -27.33
N THR A 91 -13.23 -3.75 -26.72
CA THR A 91 -14.47 -3.33 -27.39
C THR A 91 -14.85 -1.87 -27.14
N THR A 92 -14.31 -1.27 -26.08
CA THR A 92 -14.53 0.14 -25.75
C THR A 92 -13.60 1.01 -26.60
N SER A 93 -14.14 2.03 -27.24
CA SER A 93 -13.35 3.02 -27.99
C SER A 93 -12.64 3.98 -27.04
N GLY A 94 -11.42 4.38 -27.39
CA GLY A 94 -10.63 5.33 -26.61
C GLY A 94 -9.13 5.17 -26.80
N GLY A 95 -8.36 5.88 -25.98
CA GLY A 95 -6.90 5.84 -25.91
C GLY A 95 -6.38 4.84 -24.86
N ASP A 96 -5.09 4.88 -24.66
CA ASP A 96 -4.34 4.06 -23.70
C ASP A 96 -4.43 4.57 -22.24
N GLY A 97 -4.86 5.81 -22.04
CA GLY A 97 -5.05 6.43 -20.72
C GLY A 97 -3.82 7.16 -20.17
N GLY A 98 -2.70 7.15 -20.88
CA GLY A 98 -1.46 7.80 -20.46
C GLY A 98 -0.76 7.11 -19.28
N VAL A 99 0.06 7.85 -18.54
CA VAL A 99 0.75 7.37 -17.35
C VAL A 99 -0.21 7.43 -16.16
N ALA A 100 -0.70 6.28 -15.72
CA ALA A 100 -1.76 6.22 -14.71
C ALA A 100 -1.33 6.68 -13.30
N VAL A 101 -0.05 6.55 -12.92
CA VAL A 101 0.43 6.86 -11.57
C VAL A 101 1.26 8.13 -11.50
N GLY A 102 2.38 8.21 -12.23
CA GLY A 102 3.25 9.39 -12.19
C GLY A 102 3.90 9.63 -10.82
N TRP A 103 4.04 10.91 -10.43
CA TRP A 103 4.70 11.32 -9.18
C TRP A 103 3.75 11.34 -7.99
N ILE A 104 4.14 10.64 -6.92
CA ILE A 104 3.45 10.63 -5.63
C ILE A 104 4.44 11.07 -4.54
N PRO A 105 4.19 12.20 -3.85
CA PRO A 105 5.00 12.61 -2.70
C PRO A 105 4.63 11.80 -1.47
N GLY A 106 5.61 11.54 -0.60
CA GLY A 106 5.44 10.88 0.68
C GLY A 106 6.31 11.49 1.76
N GLY A 107 6.05 11.09 3.00
CA GLY A 107 6.87 11.51 4.13
C GLY A 107 6.53 10.73 5.39
N ASN A 108 7.45 10.80 6.34
CA ASN A 108 7.31 10.14 7.63
C ASN A 108 8.01 10.93 8.73
N ALA A 109 7.57 10.71 9.95
CA ALA A 109 8.23 11.24 11.13
C ALA A 109 8.11 10.26 12.29
N PHE A 110 9.21 10.04 12.99
CA PHE A 110 9.27 9.14 14.14
C PHE A 110 10.02 9.81 15.28
N ILE A 111 9.56 9.57 16.49
CA ILE A 111 10.27 9.94 17.72
C ILE A 111 10.33 8.73 18.63
N VAL A 112 11.49 8.48 19.21
CA VAL A 112 11.68 7.51 20.28
C VAL A 112 12.27 8.24 21.48
N GLN A 113 11.59 8.15 22.61
CA GLN A 113 12.03 8.65 23.89
C GLN A 113 12.41 7.48 24.80
N LYS A 114 13.67 7.40 25.19
CA LYS A 114 14.09 6.49 26.26
C LYS A 114 13.66 7.04 27.61
N LEU A 115 12.95 6.24 28.36
CA LEU A 115 12.52 6.58 29.73
C LEU A 115 13.59 6.15 30.75
N ASN A 116 14.19 4.99 30.53
CA ASN A 116 15.30 4.41 31.30
C ASN A 116 16.02 3.34 30.48
N GLN A 117 16.81 2.45 31.11
CA GLN A 117 17.55 1.39 30.43
C GLN A 117 16.64 0.32 29.78
N ASP A 118 15.46 0.10 30.36
CA ASP A 118 14.56 -0.99 29.96
C ASP A 118 13.37 -0.51 29.15
N TRP A 119 12.85 0.70 29.43
CA TRP A 119 11.63 1.22 28.82
C TRP A 119 11.90 2.32 27.81
N SER A 120 11.26 2.20 26.65
CA SER A 120 11.19 3.26 25.65
C SER A 120 9.74 3.44 25.16
N ILE A 121 9.38 4.68 24.83
CA ILE A 121 8.12 5.01 24.15
C ILE A 121 8.43 5.65 22.81
N GLY A 122 7.53 5.51 21.88
CA GLY A 122 7.67 6.09 20.55
C GLY A 122 6.36 6.56 19.95
N LEU A 123 6.48 7.41 18.96
CA LEU A 123 5.38 7.88 18.13
C LEU A 123 5.86 7.91 16.67
N GLY A 124 5.08 7.34 15.77
CA GLY A 124 5.30 7.38 14.32
C GLY A 124 4.13 8.01 13.59
N VAL A 125 4.42 8.76 12.54
CA VAL A 125 3.45 9.21 11.53
C VAL A 125 4.00 8.82 10.17
N LEU A 126 3.24 8.04 9.42
CA LEU A 126 3.66 7.51 8.12
C LEU A 126 2.45 7.10 7.28
N SER A 127 2.68 6.92 5.98
CA SER A 127 1.74 6.19 5.12
C SER A 127 2.43 4.90 4.66
N TYR A 128 1.87 3.75 5.05
CA TYR A 128 2.41 2.45 4.65
C TYR A 128 1.48 1.68 3.71
N PHE A 129 0.35 2.28 3.39
CA PHE A 129 -0.68 1.67 2.57
C PHE A 129 -1.32 2.72 1.68
N GLY A 130 -1.39 2.45 0.39
CA GLY A 130 -2.14 3.26 -0.53
C GLY A 130 -1.48 3.50 -1.88
N LEU A 131 -2.33 3.93 -2.81
CA LEU A 131 -1.96 4.32 -4.15
C LEU A 131 -2.94 5.36 -4.68
N ALA A 132 -2.48 6.11 -5.68
CA ALA A 132 -3.30 6.97 -6.50
C ALA A 132 -3.02 6.68 -7.97
N GLU A 133 -4.07 6.51 -8.76
CA GLU A 133 -4.01 6.39 -10.21
C GLU A 133 -5.04 7.30 -10.87
N SER A 134 -4.73 7.80 -12.04
CA SER A 134 -5.61 8.67 -12.83
C SER A 134 -5.29 8.48 -14.30
N TYR A 135 -6.25 8.02 -15.05
CA TYR A 135 -6.19 7.85 -16.49
C TYR A 135 -6.82 9.04 -17.21
N ASP A 136 -6.47 9.26 -18.47
CA ASP A 136 -7.10 10.26 -19.32
C ASP A 136 -8.60 10.01 -19.46
N ASP A 137 -9.38 11.09 -19.63
CA ASP A 137 -10.85 11.01 -19.71
C ASP A 137 -11.39 10.07 -20.81
N ASN A 138 -10.64 9.89 -21.88
CA ASN A 138 -11.05 9.09 -23.05
C ASN A 138 -10.31 7.76 -23.16
N TRP A 139 -9.85 7.17 -22.07
CA TRP A 139 -9.19 5.87 -22.16
C TRP A 139 -10.19 4.69 -22.28
N VAL A 140 -9.74 3.58 -22.84
CA VAL A 140 -10.60 2.42 -23.12
C VAL A 140 -11.20 1.78 -21.87
N GLY A 141 -10.52 1.88 -20.72
CA GLY A 141 -10.97 1.31 -19.45
C GLY A 141 -11.78 2.27 -18.55
N ARG A 142 -12.19 3.44 -19.03
CA ARG A 142 -12.88 4.46 -18.22
C ARG A 142 -14.17 4.00 -17.54
N TYR A 143 -14.82 2.94 -18.04
CA TYR A 143 -15.99 2.31 -17.42
C TYR A 143 -15.63 1.31 -16.31
N TYR A 144 -14.34 1.09 -16.08
CA TYR A 144 -13.80 0.28 -14.99
C TYR A 144 -13.20 1.16 -13.91
N VAL A 145 -12.41 2.12 -14.31
CA VAL A 145 -11.76 3.13 -13.45
C VAL A 145 -11.38 4.33 -14.34
N GLN A 146 -11.51 5.53 -13.84
CA GLN A 146 -10.97 6.75 -14.43
C GLN A 146 -9.98 7.38 -13.46
N LYS A 147 -10.33 7.41 -12.19
CA LYS A 147 -9.46 7.82 -11.09
C LYS A 147 -9.74 6.92 -9.90
N SER A 148 -8.68 6.51 -9.22
CA SER A 148 -8.78 5.79 -7.97
C SER A 148 -7.66 6.23 -7.03
N THR A 149 -8.02 6.68 -5.85
CA THR A 149 -7.11 7.06 -4.78
C THR A 149 -7.53 6.33 -3.52
N LEU A 150 -6.61 5.56 -2.94
CA LEU A 150 -6.78 4.93 -1.64
C LEU A 150 -5.50 5.17 -0.85
N ILE A 151 -5.59 5.91 0.25
CA ILE A 151 -4.42 6.27 1.07
C ILE A 151 -4.75 6.02 2.54
N GLY A 152 -3.82 5.38 3.25
CA GLY A 152 -3.86 5.18 4.68
C GLY A 152 -2.72 5.90 5.39
N MET A 153 -2.99 7.04 6.01
CA MET A 153 -2.05 7.73 6.88
C MET A 153 -2.19 7.21 8.31
N THR A 154 -1.08 6.81 8.92
CA THR A 154 -1.10 6.10 10.21
C THR A 154 -0.33 6.88 11.27
N LEU A 155 -0.95 7.02 12.44
CA LEU A 155 -0.34 7.45 13.70
C LEU A 155 -0.12 6.20 14.56
N THR A 156 1.15 5.97 15.00
CA THR A 156 1.52 4.78 15.77
C THR A 156 2.22 5.16 17.08
N PRO A 157 1.50 5.36 18.17
CA PRO A 157 2.09 5.32 19.51
C PRO A 157 2.53 3.90 19.85
N ALA A 158 3.73 3.75 20.43
CA ALA A 158 4.31 2.47 20.77
C ALA A 158 5.10 2.48 22.08
N VAL A 159 5.24 1.32 22.68
CA VAL A 159 6.05 1.09 23.89
C VAL A 159 6.95 -0.13 23.67
N SER A 160 8.12 -0.09 24.23
CA SER A 160 9.12 -1.17 24.21
C SER A 160 9.66 -1.44 25.60
N TYR A 161 9.87 -2.72 25.88
CA TYR A 161 10.44 -3.19 27.12
C TYR A 161 11.60 -4.17 26.85
N ARG A 162 12.75 -3.88 27.42
CA ARG A 162 13.90 -4.78 27.44
C ARG A 162 13.74 -5.76 28.60
N VAL A 163 13.38 -7.01 28.27
CA VAL A 163 13.16 -8.08 29.26
C VAL A 163 14.48 -8.47 29.95
N ASN A 164 15.54 -8.54 29.14
CA ASN A 164 16.90 -8.85 29.58
C ASN A 164 17.91 -8.44 28.48
N ASN A 165 19.18 -8.85 28.61
CA ASN A 165 20.25 -8.45 27.69
C ASN A 165 20.12 -9.01 26.27
N TRP A 166 19.28 -10.02 26.05
CA TRP A 166 19.11 -10.68 24.75
C TRP A 166 17.66 -10.66 24.23
N LEU A 167 16.69 -10.23 25.02
CA LEU A 167 15.26 -10.23 24.62
C LEU A 167 14.63 -8.88 24.89
N SER A 168 13.98 -8.34 23.88
CA SER A 168 13.10 -7.17 23.97
C SER A 168 11.75 -7.48 23.34
N VAL A 169 10.69 -6.85 23.86
CA VAL A 169 9.32 -6.92 23.35
C VAL A 169 8.78 -5.51 23.17
N GLY A 170 7.82 -5.36 22.25
CA GLY A 170 7.20 -4.06 22.02
C GLY A 170 5.79 -4.20 21.45
N ALA A 171 5.01 -3.17 21.68
CA ALA A 171 3.65 -3.06 21.16
C ALA A 171 3.34 -1.62 20.74
N GLY A 172 2.56 -1.49 19.69
CA GLY A 172 2.04 -0.21 19.18
C GLY A 172 0.57 -0.33 18.79
N LEU A 173 -0.12 0.80 18.81
CA LEU A 173 -1.47 0.95 18.27
C LEU A 173 -1.37 1.68 16.93
N ASN A 174 -1.94 1.11 15.88
CA ASN A 174 -2.02 1.75 14.58
C ASN A 174 -3.39 2.43 14.43
N MET A 175 -3.37 3.74 14.34
CA MET A 175 -4.55 4.58 14.10
C MET A 175 -4.45 5.08 12.67
N MET A 176 -5.15 4.43 11.75
CA MET A 176 -5.10 4.74 10.32
C MET A 176 -6.26 5.65 9.91
N TYR A 177 -5.94 6.79 9.33
CA TYR A 177 -6.88 7.63 8.62
C TYR A 177 -6.89 7.19 7.15
N GLY A 178 -7.92 6.45 6.77
CA GLY A 178 -8.14 6.00 5.39
C GLY A 178 -8.92 7.07 4.60
N TYR A 179 -8.47 7.33 3.38
CA TYR A 179 -9.14 8.19 2.41
C TYR A 179 -9.32 7.44 1.11
N VAL A 180 -10.53 7.48 0.55
CA VAL A 180 -10.88 6.94 -0.77
C VAL A 180 -11.47 8.03 -1.65
N ASP A 181 -11.08 8.08 -2.94
CA ASP A 181 -11.66 8.96 -3.95
C ASP A 181 -11.62 8.20 -5.29
N SER A 182 -12.78 7.83 -5.82
CA SER A 182 -12.92 7.05 -7.04
C SER A 182 -13.85 7.74 -8.02
N GLU A 183 -13.42 7.81 -9.29
CA GLU A 183 -14.22 8.30 -10.41
C GLU A 183 -14.29 7.26 -11.52
N ILE A 184 -15.48 7.08 -12.08
CA ILE A 184 -15.74 6.12 -13.16
C ILE A 184 -16.69 6.76 -14.16
N ALA A 185 -16.40 6.62 -15.45
CA ALA A 185 -17.33 7.00 -16.49
C ALA A 185 -18.52 6.03 -16.56
N ILE A 186 -19.68 6.52 -16.88
CA ILE A 186 -20.91 5.73 -17.03
C ILE A 186 -21.41 5.83 -18.47
N ASN A 187 -21.49 4.69 -19.13
CA ASN A 187 -21.98 4.61 -20.50
C ASN A 187 -23.49 4.87 -20.57
N ASN A 188 -23.89 5.93 -21.25
CA ASN A 188 -25.29 6.27 -21.54
C ASN A 188 -25.81 5.46 -22.74
N ILE A 189 -25.83 4.11 -22.64
CA ILE A 189 -26.20 3.22 -23.75
C ILE A 189 -27.54 3.61 -24.40
N GLY A 190 -27.54 3.68 -25.72
CA GLY A 190 -28.74 3.97 -26.51
C GLY A 190 -29.10 5.44 -26.58
N GLU A 191 -28.33 6.32 -25.99
CA GLU A 191 -28.51 7.77 -26.03
C GLU A 191 -27.33 8.44 -26.74
N ALA A 192 -27.60 9.34 -27.67
CA ALA A 192 -26.55 10.12 -28.36
C ALA A 192 -26.09 11.29 -27.49
N ARG A 193 -25.43 10.98 -26.38
CA ARG A 193 -24.86 11.93 -25.42
C ARG A 193 -23.52 11.45 -24.87
N PRO A 194 -22.68 12.34 -24.31
CA PRO A 194 -21.45 11.98 -23.64
C PRO A 194 -21.68 11.01 -22.46
N ASP A 195 -20.63 10.34 -22.03
CA ASP A 195 -20.67 9.50 -20.84
C ASP A 195 -21.09 10.31 -19.60
N GLY A 196 -21.83 9.67 -18.71
CA GLY A 196 -22.03 10.17 -17.36
C GLY A 196 -20.81 9.86 -16.48
N LYS A 197 -20.85 10.33 -15.24
CA LYS A 197 -19.79 10.11 -14.25
C LYS A 197 -20.41 9.66 -12.93
N LEU A 198 -19.75 8.71 -12.28
CA LEU A 198 -19.91 8.36 -10.88
C LEU A 198 -18.66 8.81 -10.13
N LYS A 199 -18.86 9.53 -9.04
CA LYS A 199 -17.82 9.84 -8.06
C LYS A 199 -18.22 9.31 -6.70
N TYR A 200 -17.25 8.74 -5.98
CA TYR A 200 -17.40 8.27 -4.61
C TYR A 200 -16.16 8.67 -3.82
N ASP A 201 -16.31 9.48 -2.78
CA ASP A 201 -15.24 9.85 -1.89
C ASP A 201 -15.69 9.81 -0.42
N ASP A 202 -14.79 9.36 0.44
CA ASP A 202 -15.00 9.31 1.89
C ASP A 202 -13.67 9.16 2.64
N ASN A 203 -13.72 9.35 3.94
CA ASN A 203 -12.61 9.12 4.84
C ASN A 203 -13.08 8.50 6.15
N ARG A 204 -12.27 7.59 6.71
CA ARG A 204 -12.59 6.87 7.94
C ARG A 204 -11.33 6.57 8.75
N TRP A 205 -11.52 6.47 10.04
CA TRP A 205 -10.51 5.94 10.95
C TRP A 205 -10.67 4.42 11.09
N GLY A 206 -9.53 3.71 10.95
CA GLY A 206 -9.40 2.31 11.29
C GLY A 206 -8.34 2.11 12.36
N TYR A 207 -8.38 0.99 13.04
CA TYR A 207 -7.48 0.72 14.17
C TYR A 207 -6.88 -0.68 14.03
N GLY A 208 -5.61 -0.80 14.37
CA GLY A 208 -4.88 -2.05 14.39
C GLY A 208 -3.80 -2.06 15.46
N ALA A 209 -3.09 -3.15 15.58
CA ALA A 209 -2.00 -3.34 16.51
C ALA A 209 -0.71 -3.67 15.78
N ASN A 210 0.41 -3.27 16.37
CA ASN A 210 1.75 -3.64 15.96
C ASN A 210 2.46 -4.30 17.16
N LEU A 211 2.90 -5.54 17.00
CA LEU A 211 3.58 -6.31 18.04
C LEU A 211 4.96 -6.71 17.55
N GLY A 212 5.97 -6.65 18.43
CA GLY A 212 7.33 -6.94 18.08
C GLY A 212 8.10 -7.73 19.13
N ILE A 213 8.99 -8.57 18.65
CA ILE A 213 9.99 -9.28 19.44
C ILE A 213 11.35 -9.06 18.78
N LEU A 214 12.37 -8.80 19.57
CA LEU A 214 13.77 -8.71 19.15
C LEU A 214 14.62 -9.58 20.05
N VAL A 215 15.41 -10.48 19.43
CA VAL A 215 16.31 -11.41 20.11
C VAL A 215 17.74 -11.12 19.67
N GLU A 216 18.63 -10.90 20.61
CA GLU A 216 20.06 -10.59 20.43
C GLU A 216 20.92 -11.68 21.11
N PRO A 217 21.09 -12.89 20.51
CA PRO A 217 21.75 -14.02 21.16
C PRO A 217 23.25 -13.80 21.40
N MET A 218 23.86 -12.90 20.62
CA MET A 218 25.24 -12.48 20.75
C MET A 218 25.44 -11.08 20.18
N PRO A 219 26.52 -10.36 20.57
CA PRO A 219 26.82 -9.06 19.98
C PRO A 219 26.86 -9.12 18.45
N GLY A 220 26.25 -8.13 17.79
CA GLY A 220 26.21 -8.03 16.33
C GLY A 220 25.21 -8.96 15.63
N THR A 221 24.50 -9.86 16.34
CA THR A 221 23.49 -10.76 15.75
C THR A 221 22.12 -10.50 16.34
N ARG A 222 21.13 -10.29 15.48
CA ARG A 222 19.74 -10.02 15.87
C ARG A 222 18.76 -10.79 15.01
N PHE A 223 17.71 -11.27 15.65
CA PHE A 223 16.52 -11.81 15.00
C PHE A 223 15.30 -11.02 15.45
N GLY A 224 14.48 -10.58 14.52
CA GLY A 224 13.29 -9.82 14.79
C GLY A 224 12.05 -10.50 14.21
N LEU A 225 10.98 -10.46 14.96
CA LEU A 225 9.64 -10.85 14.50
C LEU A 225 8.69 -9.68 14.76
N THR A 226 7.95 -9.27 13.74
CA THR A 226 6.89 -8.28 13.89
C THR A 226 5.59 -8.80 13.31
N TYR A 227 4.49 -8.45 13.97
CA TYR A 227 3.13 -8.69 13.53
C TYR A 227 2.39 -7.36 13.46
N LEU A 228 1.86 -7.06 12.30
CA LEU A 228 0.97 -5.94 12.05
C LEU A 228 -0.43 -6.50 11.82
N SER A 229 -1.39 -6.13 12.66
CA SER A 229 -2.77 -6.61 12.49
C SER A 229 -3.45 -5.95 11.30
N GLU A 230 -4.49 -6.57 10.82
CA GLU A 230 -5.39 -5.95 9.85
C GLU A 230 -5.98 -4.64 10.38
N VAL A 231 -6.32 -3.73 9.46
CA VAL A 231 -7.07 -2.50 9.76
C VAL A 231 -8.31 -2.47 8.87
N LYS A 232 -9.48 -2.42 9.49
CA LYS A 232 -10.75 -2.31 8.78
C LYS A 232 -11.09 -0.84 8.53
N LEU A 233 -11.45 -0.52 7.29
CA LEU A 233 -11.88 0.79 6.86
C LEU A 233 -13.32 0.68 6.33
N ASP A 234 -14.28 1.24 7.06
CA ASP A 234 -15.71 1.20 6.75
C ASP A 234 -16.15 2.57 6.22
N PHE A 235 -16.04 2.76 4.91
CA PHE A 235 -16.48 3.96 4.23
C PHE A 235 -17.99 3.96 4.04
N SER A 236 -18.62 5.16 4.08
CA SER A 236 -20.06 5.30 3.90
C SER A 236 -20.40 6.69 3.41
N ALA A 237 -20.68 6.84 2.12
CA ALA A 237 -21.02 8.10 1.47
C ALA A 237 -22.14 7.94 0.45
N VAL A 238 -22.82 9.03 0.12
CA VAL A 238 -23.76 9.05 -0.99
C VAL A 238 -22.96 9.24 -2.28
N PRO A 239 -23.03 8.30 -3.25
CA PRO A 239 -22.36 8.47 -4.54
C PRO A 239 -22.90 9.68 -5.30
N GLU A 240 -21.99 10.43 -5.91
CA GLU A 240 -22.34 11.55 -6.79
C GLU A 240 -22.45 11.09 -8.24
N PHE A 241 -23.57 11.39 -8.88
CA PHE A 241 -23.80 11.09 -10.29
C PHE A 241 -23.97 12.37 -11.09
N SER A 242 -23.37 12.43 -12.27
CA SER A 242 -23.51 13.56 -13.19
C SER A 242 -23.58 13.07 -14.63
N GLY A 243 -24.22 13.89 -15.52
CA GLY A 243 -24.29 13.59 -16.95
C GLY A 243 -25.08 12.33 -17.34
N LEU A 244 -25.91 11.79 -16.44
CA LEU A 244 -26.69 10.59 -16.70
C LEU A 244 -27.83 10.86 -17.75
N GLY A 245 -28.09 9.83 -18.53
CA GLY A 245 -29.29 9.79 -19.36
C GLY A 245 -30.55 9.57 -18.50
N PRO A 246 -31.73 10.11 -18.93
CA PRO A 246 -32.98 10.06 -18.12
C PRO A 246 -33.39 8.65 -17.76
N VAL A 247 -33.16 7.66 -18.60
CA VAL A 247 -33.49 6.26 -18.31
C VAL A 247 -32.60 5.71 -17.18
N LEU A 248 -31.33 5.94 -17.27
CA LEU A 248 -30.36 5.47 -16.26
C LEU A 248 -30.54 6.21 -14.93
N GLU A 249 -30.78 7.54 -14.99
CA GLU A 249 -31.08 8.34 -13.79
C GLU A 249 -32.33 7.81 -13.06
N ALA A 250 -33.43 7.54 -13.80
CA ALA A 250 -34.64 6.98 -13.23
C ALA A 250 -34.40 5.60 -12.58
N VAL A 251 -33.59 4.74 -13.19
CA VAL A 251 -33.20 3.43 -12.63
C VAL A 251 -32.43 3.60 -11.35
N LEU A 252 -31.40 4.44 -11.33
CA LEU A 252 -30.55 4.65 -10.13
C LEU A 252 -31.37 5.26 -8.97
N ARG A 253 -32.21 6.23 -9.28
CA ARG A 253 -33.15 6.88 -8.33
C ARG A 253 -34.14 5.86 -7.75
N SER A 254 -34.76 5.01 -8.60
CA SER A 254 -35.69 3.97 -8.14
C SER A 254 -35.04 2.90 -7.24
N ARG A 255 -33.68 2.79 -7.28
CA ARG A 255 -32.89 1.91 -6.43
C ARG A 255 -32.38 2.62 -5.17
N GLY A 256 -32.65 3.91 -5.03
CA GLY A 256 -32.17 4.71 -3.90
C GLY A 256 -30.67 5.03 -3.95
N LEU A 257 -29.99 4.78 -5.09
CA LEU A 257 -28.54 4.96 -5.21
C LEU A 257 -28.12 6.42 -5.28
N THR A 258 -29.05 7.32 -5.62
CA THR A 258 -28.82 8.77 -5.69
C THR A 258 -29.06 9.49 -4.37
N THR A 259 -29.54 8.80 -3.33
CA THR A 259 -29.96 9.44 -2.07
C THR A 259 -29.53 8.69 -0.82
N ASN A 260 -29.13 7.42 -0.94
CA ASN A 260 -28.71 6.62 0.19
C ASN A 260 -27.20 6.42 0.19
N ASN A 261 -26.64 6.25 1.37
CA ASN A 261 -25.23 5.90 1.51
C ASN A 261 -24.96 4.55 0.85
N LEU A 262 -23.85 4.50 0.16
CA LEU A 262 -23.18 3.30 -0.24
C LEU A 262 -22.09 3.01 0.78
N ASP A 263 -22.21 1.87 1.45
CA ASP A 263 -21.23 1.40 2.42
C ASP A 263 -20.20 0.54 1.68
N LEU A 264 -18.92 0.83 1.90
CA LEU A 264 -17.78 0.15 1.31
C LEU A 264 -16.80 -0.24 2.42
N SER A 265 -16.72 -1.52 2.75
CA SER A 265 -15.80 -2.04 3.76
C SER A 265 -14.61 -2.70 3.12
N MET A 266 -13.42 -2.23 3.45
CA MET A 266 -12.14 -2.76 2.98
C MET A 266 -11.25 -3.12 4.17
N THR A 267 -10.43 -4.15 4.03
CA THR A 267 -9.53 -4.58 5.11
C THR A 267 -8.08 -4.47 4.63
N VAL A 268 -7.32 -3.55 5.22
CA VAL A 268 -5.85 -3.47 5.01
C VAL A 268 -5.22 -4.76 5.54
N PRO A 269 -4.37 -5.45 4.76
CA PRO A 269 -3.85 -6.76 5.12
C PRO A 269 -3.04 -6.76 6.43
N GLN A 270 -3.20 -7.81 7.22
CA GLN A 270 -2.24 -8.13 8.27
C GLN A 270 -0.93 -8.63 7.69
N MET A 271 0.15 -8.46 8.44
CA MET A 271 1.50 -8.86 8.05
C MET A 271 2.25 -9.55 9.19
N VAL A 272 3.00 -10.57 8.83
CA VAL A 272 4.05 -11.16 9.70
C VAL A 272 5.37 -11.03 8.98
N MET A 273 6.39 -10.47 9.65
CA MET A 273 7.74 -10.34 9.10
C MET A 273 8.77 -10.90 10.08
N PHE A 274 9.54 -11.87 9.62
CA PHE A 274 10.74 -12.35 10.30
C PHE A 274 11.97 -11.78 9.62
N SER A 275 12.94 -11.29 10.41
CA SER A 275 14.18 -10.72 9.89
C SER A 275 15.38 -11.19 10.70
N ALA A 276 16.51 -11.25 10.02
CA ALA A 276 17.82 -11.48 10.62
C ALA A 276 18.76 -10.33 10.25
N TYR A 277 19.66 -9.98 11.15
CA TYR A 277 20.74 -9.02 10.97
C TYR A 277 22.02 -9.58 11.61
N HIS A 278 23.15 -9.49 10.91
CA HIS A 278 24.42 -9.96 11.42
C HIS A 278 25.59 -9.05 10.98
N GLU A 279 26.40 -8.62 11.94
CA GLU A 279 27.64 -7.90 11.73
C GLU A 279 28.77 -8.91 11.49
N LEU A 280 29.22 -9.04 10.24
CA LEU A 280 30.34 -9.91 9.86
C LEU A 280 31.67 -9.42 10.47
N ASN A 281 31.81 -8.11 10.53
CA ASN A 281 32.94 -7.38 11.11
C ASN A 281 32.53 -5.88 11.29
N PRO A 282 33.37 -5.02 11.86
CA PRO A 282 33.02 -3.60 12.07
C PRO A 282 32.65 -2.80 10.80
N GLN A 283 33.02 -3.30 9.62
CA GLN A 283 32.76 -2.63 8.34
C GLN A 283 31.53 -3.19 7.60
N TRP A 284 31.22 -4.47 7.78
CA TRP A 284 30.20 -5.16 6.99
C TRP A 284 29.11 -5.76 7.87
N ALA A 285 27.87 -5.49 7.51
CA ALA A 285 26.71 -6.20 8.05
C ALA A 285 25.84 -6.73 6.92
N ILE A 286 25.26 -7.91 7.13
CA ILE A 286 24.29 -8.54 6.24
C ILE A 286 22.95 -8.68 6.95
N MET A 287 21.89 -8.64 6.19
CA MET A 287 20.54 -8.79 6.71
C MET A 287 19.60 -9.35 5.67
N GLY A 288 18.50 -9.92 6.15
CA GLY A 288 17.46 -10.43 5.27
C GLY A 288 16.15 -10.59 6.03
N ASN A 289 15.09 -10.81 5.29
CA ASN A 289 13.79 -11.08 5.85
C ASN A 289 12.93 -11.96 4.93
N ILE A 290 11.95 -12.57 5.56
CA ILE A 290 10.80 -13.19 4.91
C ILE A 290 9.54 -12.67 5.58
N GLY A 291 8.59 -12.20 4.75
CA GLY A 291 7.32 -11.65 5.18
C GLY A 291 6.15 -12.30 4.49
N TRP A 292 5.03 -12.37 5.19
CA TRP A 292 3.74 -12.79 4.66
C TRP A 292 2.72 -11.70 4.90
N GLN A 293 1.86 -11.44 3.90
CA GLN A 293 0.75 -10.49 3.96
C GLN A 293 -0.54 -11.15 3.49
N ASN A 294 -1.63 -10.94 4.23
CA ASN A 294 -2.94 -11.55 3.98
C ASN A 294 -3.75 -10.76 2.94
N TRP A 295 -3.27 -10.73 1.69
CA TRP A 295 -3.94 -10.00 0.60
C TRP A 295 -5.27 -10.61 0.21
N SER A 296 -5.48 -11.90 0.41
CA SER A 296 -6.76 -12.56 0.20
C SER A 296 -7.90 -11.89 0.99
N ARG A 297 -7.59 -11.30 2.15
CA ARG A 297 -8.56 -10.56 2.96
C ARG A 297 -8.89 -9.20 2.37
N PHE A 298 -7.90 -8.49 1.80
CA PHE A 298 -8.12 -7.23 1.08
C PHE A 298 -8.97 -7.42 -0.18
N GLY A 299 -8.82 -8.55 -0.88
CA GLY A 299 -9.62 -8.92 -2.04
C GLY A 299 -11.12 -9.10 -1.73
N GLN A 300 -11.53 -9.21 -0.47
CA GLN A 300 -12.92 -9.31 -0.05
C GLN A 300 -13.44 -7.94 0.36
N VAL A 301 -14.27 -7.35 -0.50
CA VAL A 301 -14.87 -6.02 -0.28
C VAL A 301 -16.37 -6.15 -0.04
N ASP A 302 -16.83 -5.71 1.13
CA ASP A 302 -18.25 -5.69 1.43
C ASP A 302 -18.86 -4.38 0.94
N VAL A 303 -19.91 -4.47 0.13
CA VAL A 303 -20.63 -3.33 -0.43
C VAL A 303 -22.08 -3.41 -0.03
N GLY A 304 -22.62 -2.33 0.53
CA GLY A 304 -23.99 -2.25 1.00
C GLY A 304 -24.67 -0.96 0.57
N ILE A 305 -25.99 -1.01 0.41
CA ILE A 305 -26.84 0.19 0.24
C ILE A 305 -27.63 0.35 1.52
N ASN A 306 -27.39 1.46 2.22
CA ASN A 306 -28.08 1.79 3.45
C ASN A 306 -29.44 2.44 3.14
N SER A 307 -30.46 1.62 2.95
CA SER A 307 -31.83 2.06 2.61
C SER A 307 -32.86 1.37 3.53
N SER A 308 -34.14 1.72 3.37
CA SER A 308 -35.25 1.05 4.08
C SER A 308 -35.34 -0.45 3.80
N ASN A 309 -34.76 -0.91 2.69
CA ASN A 309 -34.55 -2.32 2.37
C ASN A 309 -33.06 -2.52 2.08
N PRO A 310 -32.23 -2.66 3.12
CA PRO A 310 -30.78 -2.75 2.94
C PRO A 310 -30.41 -4.00 2.14
N THR A 311 -29.48 -3.82 1.22
CA THR A 311 -28.88 -4.92 0.44
C THR A 311 -27.38 -4.86 0.61
N SER A 312 -26.75 -5.99 0.86
CA SER A 312 -25.31 -6.10 0.92
C SER A 312 -24.82 -7.25 0.03
N LEU A 313 -23.61 -7.11 -0.46
CA LEU A 313 -22.92 -8.12 -1.25
C LEU A 313 -21.43 -8.04 -0.93
N THR A 314 -20.80 -9.18 -0.70
CA THR A 314 -19.34 -9.29 -0.66
C THR A 314 -18.83 -9.57 -2.07
N VAL A 315 -17.98 -8.68 -2.59
CA VAL A 315 -17.22 -8.91 -3.82
C VAL A 315 -15.92 -9.58 -3.44
N ASN A 316 -15.66 -10.73 -4.04
CA ASN A 316 -14.39 -11.43 -3.88
C ASN A 316 -13.58 -11.27 -5.19
N ASN A 317 -12.45 -10.57 -5.11
CA ASN A 317 -11.53 -10.40 -6.22
C ASN A 317 -10.57 -11.59 -6.35
N ASP A 318 -10.73 -12.62 -5.51
CA ASP A 318 -9.92 -13.85 -5.48
C ASP A 318 -8.40 -13.57 -5.41
N TYR A 319 -8.01 -12.67 -4.51
CA TYR A 319 -6.59 -12.36 -4.29
C TYR A 319 -5.90 -13.45 -3.49
N ASN A 320 -4.63 -13.67 -3.79
CA ASN A 320 -3.73 -14.56 -3.09
C ASN A 320 -2.97 -13.81 -1.98
N ASP A 321 -2.61 -14.51 -0.92
CA ASP A 321 -1.65 -13.98 0.04
C ASP A 321 -0.27 -13.83 -0.58
N THR A 322 0.47 -12.80 -0.17
CA THR A 322 1.78 -12.50 -0.75
C THR A 322 2.93 -12.80 0.19
N TRP A 323 4.07 -13.06 -0.43
CA TRP A 323 5.35 -13.26 0.23
C TRP A 323 6.35 -12.21 -0.21
N HIS A 324 7.10 -11.67 0.75
CA HIS A 324 8.21 -10.76 0.55
C HIS A 324 9.49 -11.40 1.05
N VAL A 325 10.52 -11.45 0.22
CA VAL A 325 11.85 -11.94 0.60
C VAL A 325 12.88 -10.89 0.21
N ALA A 326 13.73 -10.48 1.15
CA ALA A 326 14.76 -9.48 0.91
C ALA A 326 16.12 -9.88 1.48
N LEU A 327 17.17 -9.43 0.81
CA LEU A 327 18.56 -9.51 1.25
C LEU A 327 19.21 -8.15 1.10
N GLY A 328 19.99 -7.75 2.11
CA GLY A 328 20.67 -6.47 2.14
C GLY A 328 22.04 -6.53 2.78
N VAL A 329 22.84 -5.55 2.44
CA VAL A 329 24.19 -5.36 2.98
C VAL A 329 24.41 -3.90 3.37
N GLN A 330 25.11 -3.68 4.48
CA GLN A 330 25.64 -2.37 4.88
C GLN A 330 27.15 -2.40 4.90
N TYR A 331 27.76 -1.31 4.44
CA TYR A 331 29.21 -1.16 4.37
C TYR A 331 29.67 0.19 4.93
N ARG A 332 30.66 0.14 5.82
CA ARG A 332 31.39 1.29 6.34
C ARG A 332 32.84 1.21 5.86
N PRO A 333 33.34 2.11 5.02
CA PRO A 333 34.70 2.02 4.44
C PRO A 333 35.84 1.98 5.48
N ALA A 334 35.64 2.62 6.64
CA ALA A 334 36.53 2.57 7.78
C ALA A 334 35.73 2.73 9.09
N ILE A 335 36.29 2.34 10.22
CA ILE A 335 35.61 2.40 11.53
C ILE A 335 35.23 3.84 11.90
N GLU A 336 36.09 4.81 11.61
CA GLU A 336 35.88 6.24 11.90
C GLU A 336 35.26 7.03 10.74
N THR A 337 34.83 6.35 9.67
CA THR A 337 34.19 7.04 8.54
C THR A 337 32.81 7.57 8.93
N PRO A 338 32.43 8.79 8.49
CA PRO A 338 31.07 9.25 8.68
C PRO A 338 30.05 8.57 7.72
N TRP A 339 30.55 7.80 6.74
CA TRP A 339 29.72 7.19 5.70
C TRP A 339 29.29 5.77 6.05
N THR A 340 28.04 5.47 5.77
CA THR A 340 27.49 4.12 5.69
C THR A 340 26.76 3.96 4.38
N PHE A 341 27.13 2.97 3.59
CA PHE A 341 26.48 2.61 2.32
C PHE A 341 25.61 1.38 2.53
N SER A 342 24.54 1.28 1.77
CA SER A 342 23.65 0.12 1.77
C SER A 342 23.30 -0.30 0.35
N ALA A 343 23.04 -1.57 0.17
CA ALA A 343 22.46 -2.14 -1.04
C ALA A 343 21.50 -3.26 -0.67
N GLY A 344 20.43 -3.41 -1.43
CA GLY A 344 19.43 -4.44 -1.19
C GLY A 344 18.79 -4.96 -2.46
N VAL A 345 18.27 -6.17 -2.39
CA VAL A 345 17.44 -6.79 -3.40
C VAL A 345 16.28 -7.48 -2.72
N ALA A 346 15.08 -7.39 -3.30
CA ALA A 346 13.92 -8.09 -2.79
C ALA A 346 13.05 -8.64 -3.92
N TYR A 347 12.22 -9.60 -3.56
CA TYR A 347 11.19 -10.19 -4.40
C TYR A 347 9.86 -10.20 -3.64
N ASP A 348 8.81 -9.75 -4.32
CA ASP A 348 7.42 -9.81 -3.87
C ASP A 348 6.63 -10.73 -4.80
N SER A 349 5.93 -11.72 -4.26
CA SER A 349 5.02 -12.54 -5.03
C SER A 349 3.76 -11.78 -5.43
N SER A 350 3.12 -12.16 -6.53
CA SER A 350 1.87 -11.54 -6.98
C SER A 350 0.71 -11.87 -6.04
N ALA A 351 -0.14 -10.87 -5.77
CA ALA A 351 -1.44 -11.07 -5.12
C ALA A 351 -2.54 -11.50 -6.11
N VAL A 352 -2.30 -11.44 -7.42
CA VAL A 352 -3.30 -11.71 -8.46
C VAL A 352 -2.73 -12.66 -9.50
N ASP A 353 -3.51 -13.66 -9.88
CA ASP A 353 -3.18 -14.53 -11.00
C ASP A 353 -3.36 -13.78 -12.33
N ASP A 354 -2.57 -14.14 -13.36
CA ASP A 354 -2.53 -13.43 -14.64
C ASP A 354 -3.89 -13.36 -15.35
N ASP A 355 -4.70 -14.40 -15.24
CA ASP A 355 -6.03 -14.50 -15.85
C ASP A 355 -7.12 -13.71 -15.09
N ARG A 356 -6.81 -13.21 -13.88
CA ARG A 356 -7.72 -12.44 -13.02
C ARG A 356 -7.31 -10.99 -12.83
N ARG A 357 -6.21 -10.58 -13.43
CA ARG A 357 -5.69 -9.22 -13.30
C ARG A 357 -6.67 -8.18 -13.85
N SER A 358 -6.86 -7.11 -13.09
CA SER A 358 -7.80 -6.03 -13.36
C SER A 358 -7.07 -4.77 -13.79
N VAL A 359 -7.68 -3.98 -14.69
CA VAL A 359 -7.21 -2.61 -14.98
C VAL A 359 -7.40 -1.65 -13.80
N VAL A 360 -8.27 -2.00 -12.86
CA VAL A 360 -8.49 -1.22 -11.64
C VAL A 360 -7.36 -1.46 -10.63
N LEU A 361 -6.69 -2.61 -10.73
CA LEU A 361 -5.65 -3.02 -9.82
C LEU A 361 -4.68 -3.95 -10.55
N PRO A 362 -3.79 -3.43 -11.44
CA PRO A 362 -2.88 -4.26 -12.20
C PRO A 362 -1.70 -4.74 -11.34
N MET A 363 -1.93 -5.73 -10.46
CA MET A 363 -0.90 -6.35 -9.63
C MET A 363 -0.14 -7.45 -10.37
N GLY A 364 1.15 -7.59 -10.04
CA GLY A 364 2.02 -8.65 -10.48
C GLY A 364 3.07 -9.00 -9.41
N GLU A 365 3.98 -9.89 -9.73
CA GLU A 365 5.21 -10.06 -8.95
C GLU A 365 6.14 -8.87 -9.15
N ALA A 366 7.07 -8.66 -8.21
CA ALA A 366 8.03 -7.57 -8.33
C ALA A 366 9.43 -7.93 -7.83
N TRP A 367 10.41 -7.37 -8.53
CA TRP A 367 11.80 -7.32 -8.08
C TRP A 367 12.14 -5.90 -7.64
N ARG A 368 12.86 -5.78 -6.53
CA ARG A 368 13.35 -4.50 -5.99
C ARG A 368 14.87 -4.48 -5.98
N PHE A 369 15.45 -3.36 -6.39
CA PHE A 369 16.89 -3.12 -6.39
C PHE A 369 17.15 -1.77 -5.74
N ALA A 370 17.97 -1.76 -4.70
CA ALA A 370 18.10 -0.58 -3.86
C ALA A 370 19.56 -0.25 -3.54
N LEU A 371 19.81 1.06 -3.43
CA LEU A 371 21.07 1.63 -2.99
C LEU A 371 20.81 2.78 -2.02
N GLY A 372 21.66 2.94 -1.01
CA GLY A 372 21.56 4.02 -0.05
C GLY A 372 22.90 4.47 0.49
N ALA A 373 22.92 5.70 0.97
CA ALA A 373 24.07 6.27 1.66
C ALA A 373 23.61 7.11 2.86
N GLN A 374 24.33 7.04 3.95
CA GLN A 374 24.13 7.86 5.14
C GLN A 374 25.44 8.57 5.48
N TYR A 375 25.33 9.80 5.93
CA TYR A 375 26.44 10.63 6.38
C TYR A 375 26.17 11.18 7.79
N ALA A 376 27.03 10.81 8.73
CA ALA A 376 27.00 11.31 10.10
C ALA A 376 27.80 12.63 10.18
N PHE A 377 27.10 13.77 10.25
CA PHE A 377 27.75 15.08 10.43
C PHE A 377 28.48 15.19 11.77
N ASN A 378 27.91 14.54 12.79
CA ASN A 378 28.47 14.42 14.13
C ASN A 378 27.78 13.25 14.87
N ALA A 379 28.08 13.09 16.15
CA ALA A 379 27.50 12.02 16.98
C ALA A 379 25.96 12.08 17.09
N ASN A 380 25.36 13.23 16.81
CA ASN A 380 23.94 13.46 17.03
C ASN A 380 23.13 13.61 15.74
N LEU A 381 23.75 13.97 14.63
CA LEU A 381 23.05 14.30 13.38
C LEU A 381 23.55 13.45 12.22
N THR A 382 22.63 12.70 11.62
CA THR A 382 22.89 11.89 10.41
C THR A 382 21.86 12.23 9.34
N MET A 383 22.30 12.40 8.12
CA MET A 383 21.45 12.51 6.93
C MET A 383 21.59 11.26 6.08
N GLY A 384 20.52 10.83 5.46
CA GLY A 384 20.50 9.69 4.54
C GLY A 384 19.82 10.05 3.23
N ALA A 385 20.27 9.42 2.15
CA ALA A 385 19.64 9.41 0.86
C ALA A 385 19.60 7.98 0.30
N ALA A 386 18.52 7.64 -0.42
CA ALA A 386 18.39 6.32 -1.01
C ALA A 386 17.54 6.37 -2.28
N TYR A 387 17.77 5.37 -3.11
CA TYR A 387 17.02 5.08 -4.32
C TYR A 387 16.68 3.60 -4.35
N GLU A 388 15.43 3.29 -4.73
CA GLU A 388 14.97 1.93 -5.01
C GLU A 388 14.24 1.90 -6.34
N PHE A 389 14.54 0.91 -7.14
CA PHE A 389 13.84 0.59 -8.37
C PHE A 389 13.08 -0.72 -8.19
N LEU A 390 11.75 -0.64 -8.32
CA LEU A 390 10.85 -1.78 -8.32
C LEU A 390 10.42 -2.05 -9.77
N TRP A 391 10.54 -3.29 -10.20
CA TRP A 391 10.21 -3.73 -11.55
C TRP A 391 9.23 -4.90 -11.49
N SER A 392 8.06 -4.74 -12.14
CA SER A 392 7.01 -5.75 -12.26
C SER A 392 6.88 -6.34 -13.67
N GLY A 393 7.66 -5.81 -14.61
CA GLY A 393 7.63 -6.32 -15.99
C GLY A 393 6.34 -6.03 -16.73
N ASP A 394 5.94 -6.98 -17.56
CA ASP A 394 4.75 -6.91 -18.37
C ASP A 394 3.59 -7.62 -17.66
N MET A 395 2.41 -6.99 -17.69
CA MET A 395 1.22 -7.50 -17.02
C MET A 395 0.02 -7.46 -17.97
N SER A 396 -0.42 -8.63 -18.42
CA SER A 396 -1.58 -8.76 -19.31
C SER A 396 -2.89 -8.62 -18.54
N VAL A 397 -3.88 -7.97 -19.17
CA VAL A 397 -5.24 -7.84 -18.66
C VAL A 397 -6.23 -8.26 -19.75
N ASN A 398 -7.26 -9.01 -19.34
CA ASN A 398 -8.38 -9.35 -20.20
C ASN A 398 -9.67 -9.45 -19.36
N GLN A 399 -10.40 -8.36 -19.28
CA GLN A 399 -11.62 -8.26 -18.47
C GLN A 399 -12.84 -7.95 -19.31
N GLU A 400 -14.00 -8.50 -18.89
CA GLU A 400 -15.30 -8.19 -19.47
C GLU A 400 -16.33 -8.00 -18.36
N ARG A 401 -17.00 -6.85 -18.34
CA ARG A 401 -18.07 -6.51 -17.37
C ARG A 401 -19.43 -6.29 -18.03
N GLY A 402 -19.66 -7.01 -19.11
CA GLY A 402 -20.94 -6.99 -19.83
C GLY A 402 -21.16 -5.71 -20.67
N PRO A 403 -22.39 -5.50 -21.20
CA PRO A 403 -22.64 -4.51 -22.26
C PRO A 403 -22.39 -3.06 -21.87
N LEU A 404 -22.46 -2.72 -20.56
CA LEU A 404 -22.30 -1.34 -20.09
C LEU A 404 -20.83 -0.91 -20.01
N ALA A 405 -19.92 -1.82 -19.69
CA ALA A 405 -18.50 -1.53 -19.57
C ALA A 405 -17.66 -2.14 -20.70
N GLY A 406 -18.19 -3.14 -21.42
CA GLY A 406 -17.50 -3.82 -22.51
C GLY A 406 -16.34 -4.68 -22.03
N ARG A 407 -15.46 -5.03 -22.98
CA ARG A 407 -14.21 -5.72 -22.74
C ARG A 407 -13.04 -4.75 -22.82
N VAL A 408 -12.13 -4.86 -21.86
CA VAL A 408 -10.81 -4.23 -21.87
C VAL A 408 -9.75 -5.31 -21.87
N SER A 409 -8.94 -5.34 -22.90
CA SER A 409 -7.86 -6.31 -23.10
C SER A 409 -6.63 -5.61 -23.63
N GLY A 410 -5.46 -5.95 -23.09
CA GLY A 410 -4.18 -5.32 -23.41
C GLY A 410 -3.14 -5.63 -22.36
N ASP A 411 -2.04 -4.88 -22.40
CA ASP A 411 -0.89 -5.12 -21.55
C ASP A 411 -0.41 -3.83 -20.91
N TYR A 412 -0.02 -3.89 -19.62
CA TYR A 412 0.86 -2.92 -18.99
C TYR A 412 2.29 -3.36 -19.26
N SER A 413 3.05 -2.58 -20.00
CA SER A 413 4.40 -2.94 -20.42
C SER A 413 5.46 -2.24 -19.57
N ASN A 414 6.50 -2.99 -19.16
CA ASN A 414 7.62 -2.47 -18.36
C ASN A 414 7.18 -1.71 -17.10
N THR A 415 6.14 -2.19 -16.43
CA THR A 415 5.64 -1.56 -15.21
C THR A 415 6.73 -1.47 -14.16
N SER A 416 6.95 -0.27 -13.65
CA SER A 416 8.05 -0.01 -12.71
C SER A 416 7.77 1.18 -11.81
N PHE A 417 8.44 1.20 -10.65
CA PHE A 417 8.41 2.28 -9.69
C PHE A 417 9.82 2.68 -9.28
N SER A 418 10.04 3.98 -9.17
CA SER A 418 11.26 4.56 -8.64
C SER A 418 10.95 5.28 -7.34
N PHE A 419 11.60 4.87 -6.25
CA PHE A 419 11.49 5.50 -4.93
C PHE A 419 12.74 6.30 -4.64
N PHE A 420 12.55 7.54 -4.22
CA PHE A 420 13.60 8.44 -3.76
C PHE A 420 13.31 8.79 -2.30
N ALA A 421 14.29 8.65 -1.43
CA ALA A 421 14.15 8.98 -0.02
C ALA A 421 15.30 9.86 0.47
N LEU A 422 14.92 10.86 1.26
CA LEU A 422 15.85 11.68 2.03
C LEU A 422 15.38 11.66 3.48
N ASN A 423 16.29 11.50 4.43
CA ASN A 423 15.94 11.58 5.84
C ASN A 423 17.01 12.26 6.68
N LEU A 424 16.55 12.81 7.79
CA LEU A 424 17.37 13.41 8.84
C LEU A 424 17.10 12.70 10.16
N LYS A 425 18.14 12.17 10.79
CA LYS A 425 18.11 11.56 12.11
C LYS A 425 18.84 12.44 13.11
N TRP A 426 18.14 12.80 14.18
CA TRP A 426 18.72 13.52 15.32
C TRP A 426 18.63 12.68 16.59
N THR A 427 19.78 12.52 17.25
CA THR A 427 19.93 11.74 18.48
C THR A 427 20.29 12.67 19.65
N TYR A 428 19.59 12.56 20.78
CA TYR A 428 19.75 13.45 21.94
C TYR A 428 19.71 12.71 23.29
#